data_b2579a6c142b3400b04fdeee8ce48d71
#
_entry.id   b2579a6c142b3400b04fdeee8ce48d71
#
_cell.length_a   1.000
_cell.length_b   1.000
_cell.length_c   1.000
_cell.angle_alpha   90.00
_cell.angle_beta   90.00
_cell.angle_gamma   90.00
#
_symmetry.space_group_name_H-M   'P 1'
#
loop_
_entity.id
_entity.type
_entity.pdbx_description
1 polymer ?
#
loop_
_entity_poly.entity_id
_entity_poly.type
_entity_poly.pdbx_seq_one_letter_code
_entity_poly.pdbx_strand_id
1 'polypeptide(L)'
;MGTQERTYRVEFSEPAVKSLRRFPRDDQQRILAQIERLAANPQEMPGVKHLVEYDVAYRLRVGDYRVLFDRDDVIRVIDVVDVLQRGRAYRRK
;
A
#
# COMPACT_ATOMS: atom_id res chain seq x y z
N MET A 1 -22.75 -7.42 13.32
CA MET A 1 -22.07 -7.35 13.66
C MET A 1 -20.83 -7.77 13.49
N GLY A 2 -19.95 -7.81 13.96
CA GLY A 2 -18.71 -8.45 14.01
C GLY A 2 -17.92 -8.54 12.74
N THR A 3 -18.01 -7.59 11.93
CA THR A 3 -17.38 -7.73 10.64
C THR A 3 -15.95 -7.21 10.60
N GLN A 4 -15.43 -6.76 11.73
CA GLN A 4 -14.12 -6.13 11.73
C GLN A 4 -12.97 -7.13 11.67
N GLU A 5 -13.27 -8.39 11.85
CA GLU A 5 -12.23 -9.40 11.85
C GLU A 5 -11.53 -9.53 10.53
N ARG A 6 -12.07 -8.92 9.46
CA ARG A 6 -11.40 -9.01 8.16
C ARG A 6 -10.45 -7.87 7.88
N THR A 7 -10.38 -6.92 8.77
CA THR A 7 -9.47 -5.80 8.58
C THR A 7 -8.03 -6.24 8.84
N TYR A 8 -7.16 -5.92 7.93
CA TYR A 8 -5.75 -6.21 8.09
C TYR A 8 -5.08 -5.10 8.88
N ARG A 9 -4.04 -5.44 9.62
CA ARG A 9 -3.20 -4.44 10.25
C ARG A 9 -2.23 -3.90 9.22
N VAL A 10 -2.00 -2.59 9.22
CA VAL A 10 -1.09 -1.96 8.29
C VAL A 10 0.16 -1.54 9.04
N GLU A 11 1.31 -1.91 8.49
CA GLU A 11 2.60 -1.50 9.02
C GLU A 11 3.35 -0.75 7.92
N PHE A 12 4.05 0.29 8.32
CA PHE A 12 4.78 1.13 7.38
C PHE A 12 6.26 1.00 7.62
N SER A 13 7.02 0.73 6.57
CA SER A 13 8.47 0.74 6.66
C SER A 13 8.96 2.18 6.86
N GLU A 14 10.20 2.30 7.28
CA GLU A 14 10.80 3.62 7.42
C GLU A 14 10.85 4.38 6.09
N PRO A 15 11.25 3.75 4.97
CA PRO A 15 11.19 4.46 3.69
C PRO A 15 9.79 4.94 3.33
N ALA A 16 8.76 4.16 3.64
CA ALA A 16 7.39 4.55 3.34
C ALA A 16 7.00 5.79 4.14
N VAL A 17 7.36 5.84 5.41
CA VAL A 17 7.06 6.99 6.25
C VAL A 17 7.77 8.22 5.72
N LYS A 18 9.04 8.08 5.35
CA LYS A 18 9.81 9.20 4.83
C LYS A 18 9.24 9.73 3.53
N SER A 19 8.83 8.82 2.64
CA SER A 19 8.22 9.23 1.38
C SER A 19 6.94 10.01 1.62
N LEU A 20 6.07 9.47 2.47
CA LEU A 20 4.79 10.11 2.75
C LEU A 20 4.97 11.52 3.30
N ARG A 21 5.97 11.71 4.15
CA ARG A 21 6.19 13.02 4.75
C ARG A 21 6.56 14.10 3.75
N ARG A 22 7.08 13.70 2.60
CA ARG A 22 7.49 14.66 1.57
C ARG A 22 6.36 15.10 0.67
N PHE A 23 5.23 14.39 0.70
CA PHE A 23 4.13 14.70 -0.19
C PHE A 23 3.23 15.77 0.41
N PRO A 24 2.48 16.50 -0.42
CA PRO A 24 1.51 17.47 0.10
C PRO A 24 0.52 16.79 1.03
N ARG A 25 0.05 17.53 2.01
CA ARG A 25 -0.81 16.97 3.05
C ARG A 25 -2.07 16.33 2.49
N ASP A 26 -2.70 16.96 1.51
CA ASP A 26 -3.91 16.40 0.91
C ASP A 26 -3.62 15.07 0.24
N ASP A 27 -2.46 14.96 -0.39
CA ASP A 27 -2.08 13.71 -1.04
C ASP A 27 -1.80 12.64 0.00
N GLN A 28 -1.15 13.02 1.10
CA GLN A 28 -0.91 12.05 2.19
C GLN A 28 -2.23 11.49 2.69
N GLN A 29 -3.20 12.35 2.92
CA GLN A 29 -4.49 11.90 3.46
C GLN A 29 -5.21 11.00 2.47
N ARG A 30 -5.15 11.34 1.19
CA ARG A 30 -5.79 10.50 0.18
C ARG A 30 -5.14 9.13 0.10
N ILE A 31 -3.82 9.11 0.16
CA ILE A 31 -3.08 7.83 0.11
C ILE A 31 -3.45 6.98 1.33
N LEU A 32 -3.45 7.58 2.51
CA LEU A 32 -3.76 6.83 3.73
C LEU A 32 -5.19 6.31 3.72
N ALA A 33 -6.13 7.09 3.20
CA ALA A 33 -7.51 6.63 3.10
C ALA A 33 -7.63 5.43 2.17
N GLN A 34 -6.88 5.42 1.07
CA GLN A 34 -6.91 4.29 0.16
C GLN A 34 -6.23 3.06 0.76
N ILE A 35 -5.20 3.27 1.57
CA ILE A 35 -4.56 2.15 2.27
C ILE A 35 -5.53 1.55 3.27
N GLU A 36 -6.34 2.37 3.93
CA GLU A 36 -7.37 1.84 4.84
C GLU A 36 -8.41 1.00 4.10
N ARG A 37 -8.82 1.45 2.92
CA ARG A 37 -9.73 0.65 2.11
C ARG A 37 -9.10 -0.67 1.71
N LEU A 38 -7.83 -0.63 1.35
CA LEU A 38 -7.08 -1.83 1.01
C LEU A 38 -7.07 -2.80 2.20
N ALA A 39 -6.84 -2.28 3.40
CA ALA A 39 -6.76 -3.12 4.59
C ALA A 39 -8.09 -3.79 4.91
N ALA A 40 -9.19 -3.15 4.56
CA ALA A 40 -10.50 -3.72 4.81
C ALA A 40 -10.77 -4.93 3.92
N ASN A 41 -10.29 -4.88 2.67
CA ASN A 41 -10.53 -6.00 1.74
C ASN A 41 -9.48 -6.00 0.64
N PRO A 42 -8.27 -6.50 0.93
CA PRO A 42 -7.19 -6.41 -0.06
C PRO A 42 -7.43 -7.23 -1.33
N GLN A 43 -8.22 -8.29 -1.24
CA GLN A 43 -8.46 -9.11 -2.42
C GLN A 43 -9.34 -8.42 -3.44
N GLU A 44 -10.16 -7.48 -3.01
CA GLU A 44 -11.12 -6.84 -3.92
C GLU A 44 -10.85 -5.37 -4.14
N MET A 45 -9.73 -4.87 -3.65
CA MET A 45 -9.41 -3.46 -3.83
C MET A 45 -9.05 -3.17 -5.28
N PRO A 46 -9.75 -2.22 -5.93
CA PRO A 46 -9.37 -1.87 -7.30
C PRO A 46 -8.04 -1.15 -7.30
N GLY A 47 -7.33 -1.24 -8.41
CA GLY A 47 -6.05 -0.57 -8.56
C GLY A 47 -4.86 -1.35 -8.06
N VAL A 48 -5.08 -2.56 -7.55
CA VAL A 48 -4.01 -3.42 -7.06
C VAL A 48 -3.51 -4.29 -8.21
N LYS A 49 -2.20 -4.40 -8.32
CA LYS A 49 -1.58 -5.27 -9.30
C LYS A 49 -0.53 -6.11 -8.60
N HIS A 50 -0.52 -7.40 -8.91
CA HIS A 50 0.51 -8.31 -8.42
C HIS A 50 1.77 -8.13 -9.29
N LEU A 51 2.88 -7.91 -8.65
CA LEU A 51 4.15 -7.65 -9.34
C LEU A 51 4.96 -8.94 -9.38
N VAL A 52 5.57 -9.19 -10.54
CA VAL A 52 6.41 -10.37 -10.75
C VAL A 52 7.83 -9.88 -11.00
N GLU A 53 8.80 -10.50 -10.35
CA GLU A 53 10.21 -10.13 -10.51
C GLU A 53 10.56 -8.77 -9.94
N TYR A 54 9.82 -8.35 -8.91
CA TYR A 54 10.12 -7.16 -8.15
C TYR A 54 10.34 -7.55 -6.70
N ASP A 55 11.01 -6.67 -5.94
CA ASP A 55 11.28 -6.94 -4.53
C ASP A 55 10.02 -6.94 -3.68
N VAL A 56 8.97 -6.30 -4.16
CA VAL A 56 7.71 -6.18 -3.45
C VAL A 56 6.64 -6.89 -4.27
N ALA A 57 5.64 -7.43 -3.61
CA ALA A 57 4.66 -8.30 -4.27
C ALA A 57 3.53 -7.55 -4.96
N TYR A 58 3.15 -6.37 -4.45
CA TYR A 58 1.95 -5.69 -4.95
C TYR A 58 2.16 -4.19 -5.04
N ARG A 59 1.37 -3.55 -5.92
CA ARG A 59 1.27 -2.10 -5.91
C ARG A 59 -0.19 -1.70 -5.96
N LEU A 60 -0.52 -0.63 -5.25
CA LEU A 60 -1.82 -0.01 -5.29
C LEU A 60 -1.68 1.37 -5.92
N ARG A 61 -2.47 1.63 -6.94
CA ARG A 61 -2.43 2.91 -7.61
C ARG A 61 -3.36 3.89 -6.93
N VAL A 62 -2.82 5.04 -6.54
CA VAL A 62 -3.60 6.12 -5.92
C VAL A 62 -3.24 7.40 -6.68
N GLY A 63 -4.05 7.76 -7.68
CA GLY A 63 -3.73 8.91 -8.51
C GLY A 63 -2.35 8.80 -9.12
N ASP A 64 -1.51 9.76 -8.85
CA ASP A 64 -0.14 9.77 -9.36
C ASP A 64 0.85 9.04 -8.48
N TYR A 65 0.36 8.33 -7.48
CA TYR A 65 1.22 7.62 -6.55
C TYR A 65 1.04 6.12 -6.70
N ARG A 66 2.06 5.40 -6.28
CA ARG A 66 2.04 3.93 -6.24
C ARG A 66 2.44 3.50 -4.85
N VAL A 67 1.57 2.79 -4.19
CA VAL A 67 1.85 2.23 -2.87
C VAL A 67 2.35 0.82 -3.07
N LEU A 68 3.60 0.58 -2.67
CA LEU A 68 4.22 -0.74 -2.81
C LEU A 68 4.05 -1.48 -1.50
N PHE A 69 3.49 -2.68 -1.55
CA PHE A 69 3.20 -3.40 -0.32
C PHE A 69 3.30 -4.90 -0.50
N ASP A 70 3.53 -5.58 0.61
CA ASP A 70 3.42 -7.02 0.72
C ASP A 70 2.23 -7.33 1.59
N ARG A 71 1.74 -8.55 1.51
CA ARG A 71 0.52 -8.93 2.20
C ARG A 71 0.67 -10.33 2.75
N ASP A 72 0.34 -10.50 4.02
CA ASP A 72 0.32 -11.81 4.66
C ASP A 72 -1.12 -12.09 5.06
N ASP A 73 -1.75 -13.03 4.39
CA ASP A 73 -3.17 -13.30 4.61
C ASP A 73 -3.41 -14.19 5.82
N VAL A 74 -2.38 -14.85 6.31
CA VAL A 74 -2.53 -15.71 7.48
C VAL A 74 -2.63 -14.88 8.74
N ILE A 75 -1.69 -13.95 8.92
CA ILE A 75 -1.70 -13.09 10.10
C ILE A 75 -2.38 -11.75 9.82
N ARG A 76 -2.82 -11.54 8.58
CA ARG A 76 -3.58 -10.36 8.15
C ARG A 76 -2.81 -9.08 8.40
N VAL A 77 -1.69 -8.97 7.74
CA VAL A 77 -0.84 -7.79 7.80
C VAL A 77 -0.56 -7.31 6.39
N ILE A 78 -0.61 -6.01 6.21
CA ILE A 78 -0.16 -5.35 4.99
C ILE A 78 1.06 -4.55 5.36
N ASP A 79 2.18 -4.86 4.71
CA ASP A 79 3.43 -4.14 4.92
C ASP A 79 3.61 -3.14 3.80
N VAL A 80 3.47 -1.86 4.10
CA VAL A 80 3.71 -0.82 3.11
C VAL A 80 5.21 -0.58 3.04
N VAL A 81 5.80 -0.99 1.92
CA VAL A 81 7.25 -0.96 1.74
C VAL A 81 7.71 0.42 1.32
N ASP A 82 6.97 1.08 0.45
CA ASP A 82 7.30 2.42 0.01
C ASP A 82 6.10 3.04 -0.71
N VAL A 83 6.16 4.34 -0.91
CA VAL A 83 5.17 5.06 -1.71
C VAL A 83 5.93 5.91 -2.70
N LEU A 84 5.69 5.69 -3.99
CA LEU A 84 6.42 6.36 -5.06
C LEU A 84 5.49 7.22 -5.88
N GLN A 85 6.05 8.33 -6.36
CA GLN A 85 5.32 9.14 -7.33
C GLN A 85 5.41 8.50 -8.71
N ARG A 86 4.46 8.85 -9.54
CA ARG A 86 4.44 8.41 -10.92
C ARG A 86 5.79 8.71 -11.58
N GLY A 87 6.25 7.76 -12.38
CA GLY A 87 7.50 7.92 -13.09
C GLY A 87 8.71 7.38 -12.38
N ARG A 88 8.58 7.02 -11.10
CA ARG A 88 9.68 6.40 -10.37
C ARG A 88 9.63 4.89 -10.60
N ALA A 89 10.78 4.31 -10.80
CA ALA A 89 10.85 2.88 -11.11
C ALA A 89 10.76 2.05 -9.83
N TYR A 90 10.05 0.91 -9.92
CA TYR A 90 10.07 -0.07 -8.85
C TYR A 90 11.41 -0.76 -8.85
N ARG A 91 11.82 -1.26 -7.71
CA ARG A 91 13.06 -2.03 -7.63
C ARG A 91 12.80 -3.47 -8.09
N ARG A 92 13.58 -3.92 -9.05
CA ARG A 92 13.50 -5.28 -9.53
C ARG A 92 14.43 -6.19 -8.74
N LYS A 93 14.06 -7.44 -8.71
CA LYS A 93 14.93 -8.44 -8.11
C LYS A 93 16.19 -8.64 -8.94
#